data_76bb0b7c7a2be835b99dde3721a2f593
#
_entry.id   76bb0b7c7a2be835b99dde3721a2f593
#
_cell.length_a   1.000
_cell.length_b   1.000
_cell.length_c   1.000
_cell.angle_alpha   90.00
_cell.angle_beta   90.00
_cell.angle_gamma   90.00
#
_symmetry.space_group_name_H-M   'P 1'
#
loop_
_entity.id
_entity.type
_entity.pdbx_description
1 polymer ?
#
loop_
_entity_poly.entity_id
_entity_poly.type
_entity_poly.pdbx_seq_one_letter_code
_entity_poly.pdbx_strand_id
1 'polypeptide(L)'
;MTTIAPRPAAARRGWLGDLARSAAGPVICGMVLIGLLAAWAAAGGAGTLTRVRLEVTVAAVPMRAFTPRAAAAAGAAHTYLAIRNLTGTADELIAVRSPIARHVVLVQRDGPGSRPLVVRGLTVPAGGTLNLSPFTDDVVLEDPVPFENSGGVPLTLVFRHAGQVTVEASVTAPGAP
;
A
#
# COMPACT_ATOMS: atom_id res chain seq x y z
N MET A 1 10.60 -4.69 -95.06
CA MET A 1 9.40 -4.68 -94.15
C MET A 1 9.60 -5.77 -93.08
N THR A 2 10.05 -5.33 -91.88
CA THR A 2 10.37 -6.21 -90.76
C THR A 2 9.23 -6.08 -89.75
N THR A 3 8.42 -7.13 -89.67
CA THR A 3 7.29 -7.16 -88.70
C THR A 3 7.79 -7.52 -87.33
N ILE A 4 7.66 -6.60 -86.35
CA ILE A 4 7.99 -6.85 -84.98
C ILE A 4 6.74 -7.42 -84.29
N ALA A 5 6.84 -8.63 -83.77
CA ALA A 5 5.79 -9.26 -82.94
C ALA A 5 5.74 -8.69 -81.56
N PRO A 6 4.53 -8.50 -80.97
CA PRO A 6 4.40 -7.99 -79.57
C PRO A 6 4.81 -9.09 -78.57
N ARG A 7 5.59 -8.67 -77.55
CA ARG A 7 5.95 -9.48 -76.38
C ARG A 7 4.74 -9.69 -75.46
N PRO A 8 4.50 -10.90 -74.96
CA PRO A 8 3.43 -11.13 -74.02
C PRO A 8 3.77 -10.50 -72.68
N ALA A 9 2.82 -9.79 -72.10
CA ALA A 9 2.91 -9.25 -70.75
C ALA A 9 2.91 -10.38 -69.74
N ALA A 10 4.11 -10.67 -69.18
CA ALA A 10 4.30 -11.70 -68.17
C ALA A 10 3.70 -11.32 -66.83
N ALA A 11 2.90 -12.20 -66.33
CA ALA A 11 2.12 -12.21 -65.08
C ALA A 11 2.86 -11.70 -63.86
N ARG A 12 2.43 -10.53 -63.34
CA ARG A 12 2.78 -9.99 -62.01
C ARG A 12 1.87 -10.50 -60.88
N ARG A 13 1.22 -11.65 -61.04
CA ARG A 13 0.21 -12.14 -60.06
C ARG A 13 0.72 -13.19 -59.05
N GLY A 14 1.95 -13.66 -59.16
CA GLY A 14 2.44 -14.75 -58.30
C GLY A 14 3.10 -14.33 -56.99
N TRP A 15 3.76 -13.17 -56.96
CA TRP A 15 4.65 -12.84 -55.85
C TRP A 15 3.93 -12.36 -54.56
N LEU A 16 2.75 -11.76 -54.69
CA LEU A 16 1.94 -11.31 -53.53
C LEU A 16 1.33 -12.50 -52.78
N GLY A 17 1.02 -13.59 -53.48
CA GLY A 17 0.51 -14.82 -52.88
C GLY A 17 1.57 -15.59 -52.08
N ASP A 18 2.81 -15.56 -52.53
CA ASP A 18 3.93 -16.22 -51.84
C ASP A 18 4.40 -15.43 -50.61
N LEU A 19 4.39 -14.10 -50.68
CA LEU A 19 4.63 -13.23 -49.48
C LEU A 19 3.55 -13.41 -48.40
N ALA A 20 2.28 -13.53 -48.79
CA ALA A 20 1.18 -13.76 -47.84
C ALA A 20 1.30 -15.14 -47.14
N ARG A 21 1.76 -16.17 -47.84
CA ARG A 21 1.99 -17.50 -47.25
C ARG A 21 3.21 -17.54 -46.37
N SER A 22 4.29 -16.83 -46.74
CA SER A 22 5.52 -16.75 -45.92
C SER A 22 5.34 -15.96 -44.64
N ALA A 23 4.46 -14.94 -44.62
CA ALA A 23 4.17 -14.13 -43.45
C ALA A 23 3.14 -14.77 -42.49
N ALA A 24 2.31 -15.69 -42.95
CA ALA A 24 1.28 -16.32 -42.12
C ALA A 24 1.88 -17.18 -40.99
N GLY A 25 2.99 -17.85 -41.22
CA GLY A 25 3.66 -18.68 -40.21
C GLY A 25 4.07 -17.90 -38.95
N PRO A 26 4.91 -16.85 -39.06
CA PRO A 26 5.35 -16.11 -37.89
C PRO A 26 4.20 -15.36 -37.18
N VAL A 27 3.18 -14.91 -37.91
CA VAL A 27 2.01 -14.25 -37.27
C VAL A 27 1.18 -15.25 -36.47
N ILE A 28 0.96 -16.45 -36.96
CA ILE A 28 0.24 -17.50 -36.24
C ILE A 28 1.04 -17.92 -35.00
N CYS A 29 2.35 -18.14 -35.12
CA CYS A 29 3.22 -18.45 -33.98
C CYS A 29 3.20 -17.34 -32.93
N GLY A 30 3.22 -16.06 -33.33
CA GLY A 30 3.12 -14.92 -32.43
C GLY A 30 1.79 -14.89 -31.68
N MET A 31 0.67 -15.12 -32.37
CA MET A 31 -0.64 -15.16 -31.71
C MET A 31 -0.79 -16.34 -30.74
N VAL A 32 -0.26 -17.50 -31.08
CA VAL A 32 -0.24 -18.68 -30.20
C VAL A 32 0.59 -18.41 -28.95
N LEU A 33 1.76 -17.78 -29.07
CA LEU A 33 2.60 -17.42 -27.93
C LEU A 33 1.93 -16.39 -27.02
N ILE A 34 1.30 -15.37 -27.60
CA ILE A 34 0.54 -14.37 -26.83
C ILE A 34 -0.65 -15.04 -26.12
N GLY A 35 -1.36 -15.93 -26.78
CA GLY A 35 -2.46 -16.69 -26.19
C GLY A 35 -2.01 -17.57 -25.04
N LEU A 36 -0.87 -18.27 -25.18
CA LEU A 36 -0.28 -19.09 -24.12
C LEU A 36 0.18 -18.26 -22.93
N LEU A 37 0.81 -17.11 -23.17
CA LEU A 37 1.22 -16.17 -22.10
C LEU A 37 0.03 -15.59 -21.39
N ALA A 38 -1.04 -15.21 -22.10
CA ALA A 38 -2.27 -14.72 -21.52
C ALA A 38 -2.97 -15.80 -20.68
N ALA A 39 -3.05 -17.04 -21.18
CA ALA A 39 -3.60 -18.18 -20.45
C ALA A 39 -2.76 -18.50 -19.19
N TRP A 40 -1.44 -18.47 -19.30
CA TRP A 40 -0.53 -18.65 -18.17
C TRP A 40 -0.69 -17.55 -17.11
N ALA A 41 -0.83 -16.29 -17.52
CA ALA A 41 -1.09 -15.18 -16.63
C ALA A 41 -2.47 -15.30 -15.94
N ALA A 42 -3.51 -15.69 -16.70
CA ALA A 42 -4.85 -15.91 -16.18
C ALA A 42 -4.93 -17.11 -15.21
N ALA A 43 -4.10 -18.12 -15.42
CA ALA A 43 -3.95 -19.27 -14.50
C ALA A 43 -3.14 -18.95 -13.22
N GLY A 44 -2.76 -17.68 -13.02
CA GLY A 44 -1.99 -17.25 -11.85
C GLY A 44 -0.48 -17.43 -11.99
N GLY A 45 0.01 -17.82 -13.15
CA GLY A 45 1.46 -17.97 -13.41
C GLY A 45 2.23 -16.66 -13.37
N ALA A 46 1.54 -15.51 -13.58
CA ALA A 46 2.12 -14.18 -13.43
C ALA A 46 2.29 -13.74 -11.97
N GLY A 47 1.95 -14.60 -11.02
CA GLY A 47 1.91 -14.32 -9.60
C GLY A 47 0.60 -13.62 -9.20
N THR A 48 0.01 -14.02 -8.10
CA THR A 48 -1.07 -13.28 -7.47
C THR A 48 -0.42 -12.13 -6.70
N LEU A 49 -0.85 -10.90 -6.95
CA LEU A 49 -0.56 -9.79 -6.05
C LEU A 49 -1.22 -10.15 -4.71
N THR A 50 -0.43 -10.71 -3.80
CA THR A 50 -0.89 -10.96 -2.43
C THR A 50 -1.15 -9.59 -1.81
N ARG A 51 -2.43 -9.18 -1.78
CA ARG A 51 -2.81 -7.96 -1.04
C ARG A 51 -2.42 -8.20 0.41
N VAL A 52 -1.55 -7.35 0.92
CA VAL A 52 -1.21 -7.36 2.34
C VAL A 52 -2.51 -7.07 3.11
N ARG A 53 -2.96 -8.03 3.90
CA ARG A 53 -4.17 -7.90 4.70
C ARG A 53 -3.74 -7.61 6.14
N LEU A 54 -3.99 -6.38 6.57
CA LEU A 54 -3.74 -5.93 7.93
C LEU A 54 -5.05 -5.87 8.70
N GLU A 55 -5.02 -6.38 9.90
CA GLU A 55 -6.06 -6.20 10.90
C GLU A 55 -5.57 -5.17 11.92
N VAL A 56 -6.32 -4.09 12.07
CA VAL A 56 -5.95 -3.01 12.97
C VAL A 56 -6.92 -2.99 14.14
N THR A 57 -6.39 -3.21 15.34
CA THR A 57 -7.15 -3.08 16.58
C THR A 57 -6.69 -1.80 17.27
N VAL A 58 -7.61 -0.85 17.42
CA VAL A 58 -7.34 0.40 18.13
C VAL A 58 -7.72 0.23 19.59
N ALA A 59 -6.76 0.43 20.48
CA ALA A 59 -7.03 0.35 21.90
C ALA A 59 -7.60 1.68 22.44
N ALA A 60 -6.84 2.76 22.45
CA ALA A 60 -7.30 4.06 22.96
C ALA A 60 -6.33 5.22 22.66
N VAL A 61 -6.86 6.44 22.68
CA VAL A 61 -6.08 7.68 22.79
C VAL A 61 -6.48 8.35 24.10
N PRO A 62 -5.54 8.68 25.01
CA PRO A 62 -5.87 9.27 26.31
C PRO A 62 -6.56 10.62 26.17
N MET A 63 -7.72 10.80 26.81
CA MET A 63 -8.55 12.00 26.74
C MET A 63 -7.83 13.27 27.24
N ARG A 64 -6.81 13.14 28.08
CA ARG A 64 -6.01 14.27 28.56
C ARG A 64 -5.40 15.10 27.44
N ALA A 65 -5.14 14.49 26.28
CA ALA A 65 -4.60 15.18 25.13
C ALA A 65 -5.58 16.19 24.49
N PHE A 66 -6.88 16.06 24.77
CA PHE A 66 -7.93 16.81 24.07
C PHE A 66 -8.58 17.90 24.91
N THR A 67 -8.26 18.00 26.19
CA THR A 67 -8.70 19.17 26.97
C THR A 67 -7.80 20.36 26.66
N PRO A 68 -8.35 21.58 26.44
CA PRO A 68 -7.54 22.76 26.05
C PRO A 68 -6.38 23.03 27.03
N ARG A 69 -6.56 22.69 28.29
CA ARG A 69 -5.57 22.90 29.36
C ARG A 69 -4.48 21.82 29.37
N ALA A 70 -4.83 20.59 28.99
CA ALA A 70 -3.87 19.47 28.91
C ALA A 70 -3.12 19.43 27.59
N ALA A 71 -3.75 19.80 26.48
CA ALA A 71 -3.08 19.98 25.20
C ALA A 71 -2.00 21.07 25.28
N ALA A 72 -2.29 22.18 25.94
CA ALA A 72 -1.30 23.25 26.19
C ALA A 72 -0.16 22.82 27.13
N ALA A 73 -0.39 21.85 28.04
CA ALA A 73 0.61 21.39 29.00
C ALA A 73 1.41 20.16 28.51
N ALA A 74 0.82 19.33 27.67
CA ALA A 74 1.42 18.05 27.25
C ALA A 74 2.17 18.14 25.91
N GLY A 75 1.83 19.07 25.04
CA GLY A 75 2.46 19.24 23.70
C GLY A 75 2.35 18.05 22.76
N ALA A 76 1.96 16.88 23.27
CA ALA A 76 1.86 15.64 22.51
C ALA A 76 0.83 14.66 23.11
N ALA A 77 0.20 13.87 22.24
CA ALA A 77 -0.65 12.75 22.62
C ALA A 77 -0.09 11.44 22.03
N HIS A 78 -0.14 10.38 22.83
CA HIS A 78 0.32 9.05 22.44
C HIS A 78 -0.86 8.18 22.02
N THR A 79 -0.67 7.30 21.04
CA THR A 79 -1.72 6.38 20.61
C THR A 79 -1.41 4.96 21.03
N TYR A 80 -2.45 4.22 21.45
CA TYR A 80 -2.37 2.79 21.70
C TYR A 80 -3.00 2.06 20.53
N LEU A 81 -2.22 1.25 19.82
CA LEU A 81 -2.65 0.64 18.58
C LEU A 81 -1.95 -0.70 18.38
N ALA A 82 -2.68 -1.73 18.01
CA ALA A 82 -2.13 -3.02 17.58
C ALA A 82 -2.43 -3.26 16.10
N ILE A 83 -1.42 -3.55 15.33
CA ILE A 83 -1.52 -3.82 13.89
C ILE A 83 -1.05 -5.24 13.65
N ARG A 84 -1.96 -6.15 13.29
CA ARG A 84 -1.66 -7.53 12.97
C ARG A 84 -1.54 -7.72 11.47
N ASN A 85 -0.45 -8.28 11.02
CA ASN A 85 -0.25 -8.66 9.63
C ASN A 85 -0.64 -10.13 9.45
N LEU A 86 -1.66 -10.39 8.65
CA LEU A 86 -2.18 -11.73 8.37
C LEU A 86 -1.51 -12.41 7.18
N THR A 87 -0.45 -11.81 6.64
CA THR A 87 0.23 -12.31 5.44
C THR A 87 1.65 -12.76 5.73
N GLY A 88 2.20 -13.56 4.82
CA GLY A 88 3.60 -14.02 4.90
C GLY A 88 4.64 -12.97 4.45
N THR A 89 4.22 -11.73 4.16
CA THR A 89 5.11 -10.65 3.72
C THR A 89 5.04 -9.50 4.71
N ALA A 90 6.18 -9.02 5.19
CA ALA A 90 6.23 -7.84 6.06
C ALA A 90 5.73 -6.59 5.34
N ASP A 91 5.14 -5.66 6.09
CA ASP A 91 4.79 -4.33 5.63
C ASP A 91 5.43 -3.26 6.52
N GLU A 92 5.26 -2.01 6.18
CA GLU A 92 5.82 -0.89 6.91
C GLU A 92 4.76 0.21 7.05
N LEU A 93 4.50 0.63 8.28
CA LEU A 93 3.71 1.82 8.58
C LEU A 93 4.60 3.04 8.32
N ILE A 94 4.33 3.79 7.25
CA ILE A 94 5.17 4.90 6.79
C ILE A 94 4.63 6.28 7.19
N ALA A 95 3.34 6.38 7.52
CA ALA A 95 2.75 7.61 8.03
C ALA A 95 1.46 7.33 8.78
N VAL A 96 1.11 8.22 9.70
CA VAL A 96 -0.20 8.30 10.31
C VAL A 96 -0.70 9.74 10.17
N ARG A 97 -1.98 9.91 9.87
CA ARG A 97 -2.63 11.22 9.77
C ARG A 97 -3.83 11.27 10.69
N SER A 98 -4.05 12.42 11.30
CA SER A 98 -5.22 12.68 12.12
C SER A 98 -5.66 14.14 11.93
N PRO A 99 -6.96 14.43 11.86
CA PRO A 99 -7.44 15.82 11.78
C PRO A 99 -7.25 16.59 13.09
N ILE A 100 -6.96 15.88 14.18
CA ILE A 100 -6.79 16.49 15.51
C ILE A 100 -5.33 16.80 15.86
N ALA A 101 -4.38 16.51 14.98
CA ALA A 101 -2.97 16.80 15.22
C ALA A 101 -2.38 17.53 14.01
N ARG A 102 -1.55 18.53 14.27
CA ARG A 102 -0.84 19.27 13.22
C ARG A 102 0.27 18.43 12.62
N HIS A 103 0.97 17.70 13.48
CA HIS A 103 2.05 16.80 13.09
C HIS A 103 1.85 15.45 13.77
N VAL A 104 2.22 14.39 13.07
CA VAL A 104 2.23 13.02 13.58
C VAL A 104 3.59 12.44 13.30
N VAL A 105 4.27 11.96 14.33
CA VAL A 105 5.59 11.35 14.23
C VAL A 105 5.54 9.89 14.65
N LEU A 106 6.33 9.07 13.95
CA LEU A 106 6.56 7.67 14.31
C LEU A 106 7.81 7.60 15.18
N VAL A 107 7.72 6.93 16.30
CA VAL A 107 8.79 6.82 17.27
C VAL A 107 9.11 5.35 17.50
N GLN A 108 10.38 4.99 17.38
CA GLN A 108 10.89 3.67 17.69
C GLN A 108 11.63 3.68 19.02
N ARG A 109 11.51 2.58 19.79
CA ARG A 109 12.23 2.34 21.03
C ARG A 109 12.89 0.96 21.03
N ASP A 110 14.17 0.90 21.32
CA ASP A 110 14.97 -0.34 21.36
C ASP A 110 14.85 -1.06 22.72
N GLY A 111 13.70 -0.94 23.39
CA GLY A 111 13.41 -1.59 24.67
C GLY A 111 13.04 -0.62 25.79
N PRO A 112 12.67 -1.15 26.96
CA PRO A 112 12.27 -0.34 28.13
C PRO A 112 13.37 0.61 28.58
N GLY A 113 13.06 1.90 28.69
CA GLY A 113 13.99 2.94 29.12
C GLY A 113 14.95 3.44 28.04
N SER A 114 14.91 2.92 26.82
CA SER A 114 15.67 3.46 25.69
C SER A 114 15.18 4.85 25.28
N ARG A 115 16.09 5.64 24.73
CA ARG A 115 15.74 6.95 24.19
C ARG A 115 14.87 6.79 22.93
N PRO A 116 13.73 7.49 22.84
CA PRO A 116 12.89 7.43 21.65
C PRO A 116 13.60 8.04 20.44
N LEU A 117 13.50 7.38 19.29
CA LEU A 117 14.02 7.84 18.01
C LEU A 117 12.87 8.08 17.05
N VAL A 118 12.82 9.26 16.44
CA VAL A 118 11.89 9.54 15.36
C VAL A 118 12.35 8.80 14.10
N VAL A 119 11.46 7.99 13.54
CA VAL A 119 11.73 7.15 12.37
C VAL A 119 10.79 7.46 11.22
N ARG A 120 11.17 7.03 10.02
CA ARG A 120 10.35 7.22 8.81
C ARG A 120 9.33 6.11 8.58
N GLY A 121 9.43 5.02 9.33
CA GLY A 121 8.52 3.89 9.24
C GLY A 121 8.76 2.90 10.36
N LEU A 122 7.70 2.14 10.66
CA LEU A 122 7.70 1.07 11.65
C LEU A 122 7.33 -0.24 10.96
N THR A 123 8.15 -1.27 11.15
CA THR A 123 7.96 -2.56 10.50
C THR A 123 6.81 -3.34 11.13
N VAL A 124 5.86 -3.81 10.29
CA VAL A 124 4.84 -4.77 10.67
C VAL A 124 5.29 -6.15 10.18
N PRO A 125 5.78 -7.03 11.06
CA PRO A 125 6.39 -8.29 10.64
C PRO A 125 5.37 -9.22 9.95
N ALA A 126 5.86 -10.08 9.04
CA ALA A 126 5.05 -11.09 8.38
C ALA A 126 4.42 -12.05 9.41
N GLY A 127 3.11 -12.23 9.38
CA GLY A 127 2.36 -13.05 10.33
C GLY A 127 2.40 -12.56 11.78
N GLY A 128 3.02 -11.39 12.03
CA GLY A 128 3.23 -10.84 13.36
C GLY A 128 2.34 -9.64 13.68
N THR A 129 2.64 -9.01 14.82
CA THR A 129 1.90 -7.85 15.31
C THR A 129 2.88 -6.72 15.67
N LEU A 130 2.59 -5.52 15.23
CA LEU A 130 3.22 -4.29 15.70
C LEU A 130 2.31 -3.69 16.79
N ASN A 131 2.84 -3.60 18.02
CA ASN A 131 2.16 -2.99 19.14
C ASN A 131 2.72 -1.59 19.38
N LEU A 132 1.86 -0.59 19.33
CA LEU A 132 2.21 0.81 19.54
C LEU A 132 1.70 1.26 20.91
N SER A 133 2.60 1.80 21.71
CA SER A 133 2.30 2.34 23.04
C SER A 133 3.41 3.32 23.45
N PRO A 134 3.20 4.18 24.46
CA PRO A 134 4.25 5.06 24.98
C PRO A 134 5.49 4.35 25.53
N PHE A 135 5.42 3.01 25.73
CA PHE A 135 6.51 2.19 26.31
C PHE A 135 7.25 1.34 25.25
N THR A 136 6.70 1.24 24.06
CA THR A 136 7.26 0.51 22.92
C THR A 136 7.44 1.47 21.74
N ASP A 137 7.35 0.97 20.49
CA ASP A 137 7.16 1.83 19.33
C ASP A 137 5.86 2.61 19.46
N ASP A 138 5.81 3.84 18.97
CA ASP A 138 4.73 4.77 19.30
C ASP A 138 4.37 5.66 18.11
N VAL A 139 3.12 6.13 18.13
CA VAL A 139 2.63 7.19 17.25
C VAL A 139 2.29 8.39 18.12
N VAL A 140 3.04 9.44 17.94
CA VAL A 140 2.90 10.67 18.71
C VAL A 140 2.19 11.72 17.88
N LEU A 141 1.06 12.20 18.39
CA LEU A 141 0.30 13.31 17.85
C LEU A 141 0.82 14.61 18.48
N GLU A 142 1.51 15.43 17.68
CA GLU A 142 2.07 16.70 18.13
C GLU A 142 1.06 17.83 17.90
N ASP A 143 1.07 18.81 18.81
CA ASP A 143 0.16 19.96 18.82
C ASP A 143 -1.31 19.54 18.60
N PRO A 144 -1.86 18.64 19.46
CA PRO A 144 -3.23 18.19 19.30
C PRO A 144 -4.20 19.37 19.49
N VAL A 145 -5.16 19.48 18.56
CA VAL A 145 -6.22 20.47 18.66
C VAL A 145 -7.37 19.92 19.51
N PRO A 146 -8.12 20.77 20.23
CA PRO A 146 -9.30 20.33 20.96
C PRO A 146 -10.28 19.61 20.03
N PHE A 147 -10.76 18.45 20.47
CA PHE A 147 -11.68 17.62 19.71
C PHE A 147 -12.91 17.32 20.58
N GLU A 148 -14.04 17.85 20.19
CA GLU A 148 -15.27 17.78 20.99
C GLU A 148 -16.20 16.61 20.62
N ASN A 149 -15.79 15.75 19.66
CA ASN A 149 -16.60 14.62 19.25
C ASN A 149 -16.48 13.44 20.22
N SER A 150 -17.60 13.03 20.77
CA SER A 150 -17.73 11.87 21.66
C SER A 150 -17.58 10.50 20.95
N GLY A 151 -17.42 10.49 19.62
CA GLY A 151 -17.47 9.27 18.82
C GLY A 151 -16.14 8.56 18.55
N GLY A 152 -15.02 9.25 18.81
CA GLY A 152 -13.68 8.71 18.50
C GLY A 152 -12.86 9.63 17.60
N VAL A 153 -11.57 9.39 17.54
CA VAL A 153 -10.60 10.15 16.77
C VAL A 153 -10.25 9.35 15.50
N PRO A 154 -10.53 9.87 14.31
CA PRO A 154 -10.14 9.19 13.09
C PRO A 154 -8.62 9.26 12.89
N LEU A 155 -8.01 8.09 12.69
CA LEU A 155 -6.62 7.91 12.33
C LEU A 155 -6.52 7.25 10.96
N THR A 156 -5.81 7.87 10.04
CA THR A 156 -5.49 7.26 8.74
C THR A 156 -4.06 6.75 8.76
N LEU A 157 -3.92 5.44 8.82
CA LEU A 157 -2.65 4.71 8.77
C LEU A 157 -2.26 4.51 7.31
N VAL A 158 -1.03 4.84 6.95
CA VAL A 158 -0.51 4.68 5.59
C VAL A 158 0.59 3.63 5.61
N PHE A 159 0.37 2.54 4.89
CA PHE A 159 1.31 1.43 4.77
C PHE A 159 1.98 1.44 3.39
N ARG A 160 3.17 0.88 3.33
CA ARG A 160 3.95 0.80 2.08
C ARG A 160 3.28 -0.07 1.02
N HIS A 161 2.73 -1.21 1.43
CA HIS A 161 2.14 -2.20 0.51
C HIS A 161 0.61 -2.31 0.66
N ALA A 162 0.08 -2.29 1.89
CA ALA A 162 -1.36 -2.39 2.15
C ALA A 162 -2.14 -1.10 1.80
N GLY A 163 -1.43 0.03 1.59
CA GLY A 163 -2.07 1.31 1.29
C GLY A 163 -2.60 2.02 2.53
N GLN A 164 -3.78 2.62 2.44
CA GLN A 164 -4.36 3.41 3.52
C GLN A 164 -5.47 2.63 4.24
N VAL A 165 -5.44 2.69 5.57
CA VAL A 165 -6.47 2.11 6.45
C VAL A 165 -6.91 3.20 7.43
N THR A 166 -8.19 3.53 7.44
CA THR A 166 -8.76 4.47 8.41
C THR A 166 -9.40 3.71 9.55
N VAL A 167 -9.09 4.09 10.76
CA VAL A 167 -9.61 3.52 12.00
C VAL A 167 -10.05 4.64 12.95
N GLU A 168 -11.00 4.34 13.82
CA GLU A 168 -11.42 5.27 14.87
C GLU A 168 -10.82 4.84 16.21
N ALA A 169 -10.03 5.74 16.80
CA ALA A 169 -9.46 5.54 18.12
C ALA A 169 -10.44 6.04 19.18
N SER A 170 -10.81 5.17 20.11
CA SER A 170 -11.62 5.56 21.26
C SER A 170 -10.88 6.57 22.12
N VAL A 171 -11.57 7.59 22.57
CA VAL A 171 -11.01 8.56 23.51
C VAL A 171 -11.25 8.05 24.94
N THR A 172 -10.19 7.69 25.64
CA THR A 172 -10.29 7.16 27.01
C THR A 172 -10.08 8.26 28.04
N ALA A 173 -11.05 8.39 28.96
CA ALA A 173 -10.91 9.29 30.09
C ALA A 173 -9.74 8.88 30.99
N PRO A 174 -9.01 9.85 31.59
CA PRO A 174 -7.96 9.54 32.56
C PRO A 174 -8.56 8.81 33.77
N GLY A 175 -8.11 7.57 34.02
CA GLY A 175 -8.55 6.80 35.19
C GLY A 175 -9.69 5.81 34.96
N ALA A 176 -10.13 5.57 33.72
CA ALA A 176 -10.94 4.38 33.41
C ALA A 176 -10.03 3.12 33.48
N PRO A 177 -10.41 2.08 34.23
CA PRO A 177 -9.65 0.84 34.33
C PRO A 177 -9.67 0.05 32.99
#